data_10716e7393d09605f0d1fbff8fd82d01
#
_entry.id   10716e7393d09605f0d1fbff8fd82d01
#
_cell.length_a   1.000
_cell.length_b   1.000
_cell.length_c   1.000
_cell.angle_alpha   90.00
_cell.angle_beta   90.00
_cell.angle_gamma   90.00
#
_symmetry.space_group_name_H-M   'P 1'
#
loop_
_entity.id
_entity.type
_entity.pdbx_description
1 polymer ?
#
loop_
_entity_poly.entity_id
_entity_poly.type
_entity_poly.pdbx_seq_one_letter_code
_entity_poly.pdbx_strand_id
1 'polypeptide(L)'
;MTDEKIKLIIGSLLHDIGKVVYREGDDRRNHSISGYDFLKENGGIDDKEILSCVRYHHISALKGAKLQENDLAYIVYLADNIAAFADRRKKEGEDVSGFDLSVPLQSIFNILNENDQEYYYLPGDMEDKGNVNYPTPEKRSFSKEFYMKIRQRVLDNFKGMDWND
;
A
#
# COMPACT_ATOMS: atom_id res chain seq x y z
N MET A 1 15.87 -7.85 18.78
CA MET A 1 15.87 -7.64 17.32
C MET A 1 16.82 -6.49 17.08
N THR A 2 17.56 -6.42 15.97
CA THR A 2 18.43 -5.27 15.70
C THR A 2 17.58 -4.08 15.29
N ASP A 3 18.04 -2.86 15.61
CA ASP A 3 17.37 -1.60 15.23
C ASP A 3 17.09 -1.53 13.72
N GLU A 4 18.09 -1.81 12.89
CA GLU A 4 17.96 -1.87 11.43
C GLU A 4 16.84 -2.82 10.95
N LYS A 5 16.67 -3.96 11.62
CA LYS A 5 15.60 -4.92 11.27
C LYS A 5 14.21 -4.39 11.64
N ILE A 6 14.10 -3.65 12.72
CA ILE A 6 12.85 -2.97 13.11
C ILE A 6 12.49 -1.92 12.07
N LYS A 7 13.44 -1.08 11.69
CA LYS A 7 13.25 -0.03 10.68
C LYS A 7 12.86 -0.61 9.31
N LEU A 8 13.47 -1.72 8.91
CA LEU A 8 13.09 -2.41 7.68
C LEU A 8 11.65 -2.93 7.75
N ILE A 9 11.23 -3.51 8.87
CA ILE A 9 9.84 -3.99 9.04
C ILE A 9 8.86 -2.81 8.95
N ILE A 10 9.12 -1.72 9.69
CA ILE A 10 8.26 -0.53 9.67
C ILE A 10 8.24 0.09 8.28
N GLY A 11 9.40 0.29 7.67
CA GLY A 11 9.51 0.84 6.32
C GLY A 11 8.78 -0.01 5.27
N SER A 12 8.88 -1.34 5.37
CA SER A 12 8.17 -2.27 4.49
C SER A 12 6.65 -2.23 4.69
N LEU A 13 6.17 -2.12 5.93
CA LEU A 13 4.73 -1.99 6.21
C LEU A 13 4.15 -0.67 5.70
N LEU A 14 4.94 0.40 5.76
CA LEU A 14 4.47 1.75 5.44
C LEU A 14 4.80 2.20 4.01
N HIS A 15 5.56 1.42 3.21
CA HIS A 15 6.04 1.88 1.90
C HIS A 15 4.93 2.40 0.99
N ASP A 16 3.77 1.81 1.05
CA ASP A 16 2.59 2.12 0.22
C ASP A 16 1.55 3.01 0.90
N ILE A 17 1.82 3.54 2.10
CA ILE A 17 0.85 4.35 2.86
C ILE A 17 0.35 5.56 2.07
N GLY A 18 1.16 6.09 1.18
CA GLY A 18 0.78 7.19 0.29
C GLY A 18 -0.37 6.87 -0.64
N LYS A 19 -0.68 5.60 -0.90
CA LYS A 19 -1.87 5.21 -1.67
C LYS A 19 -3.17 5.62 -0.96
N VAL A 20 -3.18 5.65 0.36
CA VAL A 20 -4.32 6.14 1.16
C VAL A 20 -4.51 7.63 0.94
N VAL A 21 -3.41 8.41 1.00
CA VAL A 21 -3.43 9.86 0.80
C VAL A 21 -3.79 10.22 -0.65
N TYR A 22 -3.15 9.55 -1.61
CA TYR A 22 -3.37 9.77 -3.04
C TYR A 22 -4.83 9.50 -3.46
N ARG A 23 -5.44 8.45 -2.92
CA ARG A 23 -6.83 8.06 -3.24
C ARG A 23 -7.88 8.97 -2.62
N GLU A 24 -7.52 9.78 -1.66
CA GLU A 24 -8.35 10.85 -1.13
C GLU A 24 -8.64 11.93 -2.20
N GLY A 25 -7.80 12.03 -3.23
CA GLY A 25 -8.08 12.76 -4.47
C GLY A 25 -7.52 14.18 -4.54
N ASP A 26 -6.88 14.67 -3.50
CA ASP A 26 -6.33 16.03 -3.46
C ASP A 26 -4.82 16.05 -3.83
N ASP A 27 -4.12 14.94 -3.64
CA ASP A 27 -2.71 14.80 -4.00
C ASP A 27 -2.55 13.98 -5.29
N ARG A 28 -2.06 14.62 -6.35
CA ARG A 28 -1.80 13.99 -7.66
C ARG A 28 -0.36 13.55 -7.85
N ARG A 29 0.48 13.75 -6.83
CA ARG A 29 1.88 13.32 -6.87
C ARG A 29 1.96 11.79 -6.77
N ASN A 30 3.14 11.25 -7.10
CA ASN A 30 3.39 9.83 -6.87
C ASN A 30 3.18 9.48 -5.38
N HIS A 31 2.50 8.37 -5.10
CA HIS A 31 2.19 7.95 -3.73
C HIS A 31 3.44 7.78 -2.84
N SER A 32 4.61 7.50 -3.40
CA SER A 32 5.86 7.48 -2.64
C SER A 32 6.25 8.84 -2.07
N ILE A 33 5.93 9.93 -2.79
CA ILE A 33 6.14 11.31 -2.33
C ILE A 33 5.09 11.65 -1.27
N SER A 34 3.83 11.41 -1.59
CA SER A 34 2.70 11.70 -0.69
C SER A 34 2.81 10.92 0.62
N GLY A 35 3.26 9.65 0.54
CA GLY A 35 3.50 8.81 1.72
C GLY A 35 4.64 9.34 2.59
N TYR A 36 5.75 9.73 1.97
CA TYR A 36 6.89 10.32 2.68
C TYR A 36 6.47 11.59 3.44
N ASP A 37 5.82 12.54 2.76
CA ASP A 37 5.36 13.78 3.38
C ASP A 37 4.33 13.52 4.48
N PHE A 38 3.39 12.62 4.24
CA PHE A 38 2.38 12.23 5.22
C PHE A 38 3.00 11.67 6.51
N LEU A 39 3.95 10.76 6.40
CA LEU A 39 4.63 10.19 7.57
C LEU A 39 5.44 11.22 8.32
N LYS A 40 6.15 12.09 7.61
CA LYS A 40 7.00 13.11 8.20
C LYS A 40 6.19 14.23 8.86
N GLU A 41 5.18 14.75 8.17
CA GLU A 41 4.45 15.94 8.62
C GLU A 41 3.30 15.60 9.57
N ASN A 42 2.67 14.45 9.40
CA ASN A 42 1.48 14.06 10.15
C ASN A 42 1.71 12.81 11.03
N GLY A 43 2.58 11.89 10.59
CA GLY A 43 2.87 10.66 11.31
C GLY A 43 3.91 10.78 12.42
N GLY A 44 4.66 11.88 12.45
CA GLY A 44 5.71 12.10 13.45
C GLY A 44 6.94 11.22 13.26
N ILE A 45 7.14 10.63 12.08
CA ILE A 45 8.31 9.80 11.78
C ILE A 45 9.41 10.66 11.19
N ASP A 46 10.53 10.76 11.91
CA ASP A 46 11.72 11.48 11.47
C ASP A 46 12.91 10.56 11.10
N ASP A 47 12.76 9.24 11.32
CA ASP A 47 13.80 8.27 10.99
C ASP A 47 14.03 8.22 9.48
N LYS A 48 15.27 8.51 9.07
CA LYS A 48 15.66 8.65 7.67
C LYS A 48 15.61 7.33 6.90
N GLU A 49 15.89 6.21 7.55
CA GLU A 49 15.91 4.90 6.92
C GLU A 49 14.48 4.41 6.66
N ILE A 50 13.56 4.61 7.62
CA ILE A 50 12.12 4.33 7.43
C ILE A 50 11.56 5.20 6.30
N LEU A 51 11.82 6.50 6.34
CA LEU A 51 11.36 7.45 5.32
C LEU A 51 11.96 7.16 3.94
N SER A 52 13.21 6.69 3.89
CA SER A 52 13.87 6.26 2.64
C SER A 52 13.13 5.08 2.01
N CYS A 53 12.73 4.09 2.79
CA CYS A 53 11.94 2.95 2.31
C CYS A 53 10.65 3.40 1.62
N VAL A 54 9.94 4.37 2.20
CA VAL A 54 8.69 4.90 1.63
C VAL A 54 8.95 5.76 0.39
N ARG A 55 9.99 6.58 0.43
CA ARG A 55 10.28 7.55 -0.63
C ARG A 55 10.83 6.92 -1.91
N TYR A 56 11.61 5.85 -1.78
CA TYR A 56 12.45 5.32 -2.86
C TYR A 56 12.14 3.87 -3.25
N HIS A 57 10.98 3.32 -2.89
CA HIS A 57 10.60 1.96 -3.27
C HIS A 57 10.27 1.78 -4.77
N HIS A 58 10.30 2.83 -5.58
CA HIS A 58 10.13 2.76 -7.03
C HIS A 58 11.41 3.07 -7.78
N ILE A 59 11.66 2.34 -8.88
CA ILE A 59 12.89 2.48 -9.69
C ILE A 59 13.11 3.90 -10.19
N SER A 60 12.05 4.63 -10.55
CA SER A 60 12.15 6.01 -11.03
C SER A 60 12.68 6.96 -9.95
N ALA A 61 12.26 6.77 -8.71
CA ALA A 61 12.74 7.54 -7.57
C ALA A 61 14.15 7.11 -7.16
N LEU A 62 14.39 5.79 -7.14
CA LEU A 62 15.66 5.19 -6.73
C LEU A 62 16.83 5.61 -7.64
N LYS A 63 16.63 5.62 -8.97
CA LYS A 63 17.67 6.02 -9.94
C LYS A 63 18.17 7.45 -9.76
N GLY A 64 17.32 8.35 -9.28
CA GLY A 64 17.67 9.76 -9.04
C GLY A 64 18.18 10.04 -7.62
N ALA A 65 18.11 9.08 -6.73
CA ALA A 65 18.48 9.24 -5.33
C ALA A 65 20.00 9.03 -5.14
N LYS A 66 20.57 9.82 -4.25
CA LYS A 66 21.97 9.63 -3.79
C LYS A 66 21.95 8.85 -2.47
N LEU A 67 21.50 7.59 -2.52
CA LEU A 67 21.45 6.70 -1.36
C LEU A 67 22.81 6.05 -1.12
N GLN A 68 23.04 5.64 0.11
CA GLN A 68 24.19 4.80 0.46
C GLN A 68 23.96 3.36 -0.04
N GLU A 69 25.04 2.61 -0.28
CA GLU A 69 24.98 1.26 -0.82
C GLU A 69 24.17 0.26 0.03
N ASN A 70 24.09 0.50 1.34
CA ASN A 70 23.37 -0.31 2.31
C ASN A 70 22.00 0.25 2.69
N ASP A 71 21.45 1.23 1.95
CA ASP A 71 20.15 1.83 2.27
C ASP A 71 19.01 0.77 2.18
N LEU A 72 18.16 0.73 3.21
CA LEU A 72 17.06 -0.22 3.32
C LEU A 72 16.04 -0.12 2.18
N ALA A 73 15.96 1.04 1.52
CA ALA A 73 15.07 1.24 0.37
C ALA A 73 15.34 0.26 -0.77
N TYR A 74 16.59 -0.21 -0.94
CA TYR A 74 16.92 -1.23 -1.95
C TYR A 74 16.24 -2.56 -1.66
N ILE A 75 16.17 -2.95 -0.39
CA ILE A 75 15.52 -4.20 0.04
C ILE A 75 14.02 -4.11 -0.20
N VAL A 76 13.40 -2.98 0.22
CA VAL A 76 11.96 -2.75 0.02
C VAL A 76 11.62 -2.73 -1.46
N TYR A 77 12.41 -2.03 -2.29
CA TYR A 77 12.24 -2.02 -3.74
C TYR A 77 12.26 -3.42 -4.35
N LEU A 78 13.24 -4.25 -3.98
CA LEU A 78 13.34 -5.61 -4.51
C LEU A 78 12.18 -6.48 -4.04
N ALA A 79 11.82 -6.41 -2.75
CA ALA A 79 10.74 -7.20 -2.18
C ALA A 79 9.38 -6.85 -2.81
N ASP A 80 9.08 -5.56 -2.97
CA ASP A 80 7.86 -5.09 -3.64
C ASP A 80 7.78 -5.56 -5.09
N ASN A 81 8.88 -5.46 -5.84
CA ASN A 81 8.90 -5.94 -7.23
C ASN A 81 8.72 -7.45 -7.34
N ILE A 82 9.32 -8.25 -6.45
CA ILE A 82 9.13 -9.70 -6.43
C ILE A 82 7.67 -10.04 -6.12
N ALA A 83 7.08 -9.40 -5.11
CA ALA A 83 5.68 -9.61 -4.75
C ALA A 83 4.73 -9.20 -5.89
N ALA A 84 4.96 -8.03 -6.48
CA ALA A 84 4.16 -7.54 -7.61
C ALA A 84 4.32 -8.43 -8.87
N PHE A 85 5.50 -9.01 -9.09
CA PHE A 85 5.70 -9.93 -10.23
C PHE A 85 4.90 -11.22 -10.07
N ALA A 86 4.85 -11.76 -8.85
CA ALA A 86 4.06 -12.96 -8.56
C ALA A 86 2.55 -12.74 -8.76
N ASP A 87 2.08 -11.51 -8.56
CA ASP A 87 0.66 -11.13 -8.70
C ASP A 87 0.30 -10.57 -10.08
N ARG A 88 1.28 -10.23 -10.92
CA ARG A 88 1.03 -9.76 -12.28
C ARG A 88 0.56 -10.91 -13.17
N ARG A 89 -0.74 -11.12 -13.19
CA ARG A 89 -1.38 -11.99 -14.18
C ARG A 89 -1.33 -11.30 -15.54
N LYS A 90 -0.53 -11.85 -16.46
CA LYS A 90 -0.63 -11.50 -17.88
C LYS A 90 -1.97 -12.02 -18.38
N LYS A 91 -2.95 -11.16 -18.60
CA LYS A 91 -4.02 -11.46 -19.52
C LYS A 91 -3.39 -11.45 -20.91
N GLU A 92 -3.40 -12.61 -21.59
CA GLU A 92 -2.96 -12.69 -22.99
C GLU A 92 -3.78 -11.71 -23.82
N GLY A 93 -3.13 -10.74 -24.44
CA GLY A 93 -3.72 -9.87 -25.45
C GLY A 93 -4.16 -8.48 -25.01
N GLU A 94 -4.02 -8.09 -23.76
CA GLU A 94 -4.30 -6.72 -23.33
C GLU A 94 -3.07 -6.07 -22.69
N ASP A 95 -2.62 -4.97 -23.27
CA ASP A 95 -1.71 -4.02 -22.60
C ASP A 95 -2.48 -3.37 -21.43
N VAL A 96 -2.56 -4.04 -20.30
CA VAL A 96 -3.12 -3.47 -19.08
C VAL A 96 -2.07 -2.51 -18.50
N SER A 97 -2.02 -1.32 -19.06
CA SER A 97 -1.29 -0.21 -18.46
C SER A 97 -2.15 0.40 -17.37
N GLY A 98 -1.91 -0.02 -16.12
CA GLY A 98 -2.51 0.64 -14.97
C GLY A 98 -3.30 -0.32 -14.09
N PHE A 99 -3.25 -0.01 -12.80
CA PHE A 99 -4.05 -0.67 -11.77
C PHE A 99 -5.44 -0.01 -11.77
N ASP A 100 -6.50 -0.76 -12.07
CA ASP A 100 -7.86 -0.24 -11.98
C ASP A 100 -8.23 -0.06 -10.50
N LEU A 101 -8.21 1.19 -10.06
CA LEU A 101 -8.49 1.59 -8.68
C LEU A 101 -9.97 1.40 -8.30
N SER A 102 -10.84 1.21 -9.28
CA SER A 102 -12.29 1.07 -9.11
C SER A 102 -12.73 -0.38 -8.92
N VAL A 103 -11.87 -1.34 -9.23
CA VAL A 103 -12.21 -2.75 -9.17
C VAL A 103 -11.86 -3.33 -7.81
N PRO A 104 -12.83 -3.86 -7.06
CA PRO A 104 -12.57 -4.55 -5.81
C PRO A 104 -11.83 -5.88 -6.08
N LEU A 105 -11.28 -6.46 -5.01
CA LEU A 105 -10.56 -7.72 -5.09
C LEU A 105 -11.48 -8.83 -5.58
N GLN A 106 -11.13 -9.44 -6.72
CA GLN A 106 -11.89 -10.55 -7.28
C GLN A 106 -11.75 -11.81 -6.42
N SER A 107 -12.82 -12.57 -6.34
CA SER A 107 -12.79 -13.88 -5.69
C SER A 107 -11.93 -14.86 -6.48
N ILE A 108 -11.06 -15.59 -5.78
CA ILE A 108 -10.27 -16.69 -6.37
C ILE A 108 -11.18 -17.77 -6.98
N PHE A 109 -12.37 -17.93 -6.45
CA PHE A 109 -13.36 -18.90 -6.95
C PHE A 109 -13.93 -18.55 -8.33
N ASN A 110 -13.83 -17.28 -8.79
CA ASN A 110 -14.19 -16.92 -10.16
C ASN A 110 -13.36 -17.71 -11.18
N ILE A 111 -12.09 -17.95 -10.88
CA ILE A 111 -11.16 -18.67 -11.75
C ILE A 111 -11.34 -20.18 -11.58
N LEU A 112 -11.48 -20.66 -10.33
CA LEU A 112 -11.53 -22.08 -10.02
C LEU A 112 -12.83 -22.74 -10.47
N ASN A 113 -13.94 -22.00 -10.49
CA ASN A 113 -15.27 -22.53 -10.79
C ASN A 113 -15.76 -22.18 -12.21
N GLU A 114 -14.93 -21.48 -13.02
CA GLU A 114 -15.33 -21.01 -14.36
C GLU A 114 -16.70 -20.30 -14.34
N ASN A 115 -16.94 -19.46 -13.31
CA ASN A 115 -18.21 -18.83 -13.09
C ASN A 115 -18.53 -17.82 -14.18
N ASP A 116 -19.72 -17.88 -14.77
CA ASP A 116 -20.23 -16.87 -15.72
C ASP A 116 -20.43 -15.51 -15.04
N GLN A 117 -20.64 -15.49 -13.72
CA GLN A 117 -20.80 -14.28 -12.93
C GLN A 117 -19.58 -14.06 -12.04
N GLU A 118 -18.99 -12.86 -12.12
CA GLU A 118 -17.88 -12.46 -11.29
C GLU A 118 -18.33 -12.07 -9.88
N TYR A 119 -17.59 -12.53 -8.87
CA TYR A 119 -17.78 -12.22 -7.46
C TYR A 119 -16.57 -11.45 -6.94
N TYR A 120 -16.81 -10.55 -5.99
CA TYR A 120 -15.82 -9.64 -5.43
C TYR A 120 -15.86 -9.65 -3.90
N TYR A 121 -14.70 -9.47 -3.27
CA TYR A 121 -14.64 -9.22 -1.84
C TYR A 121 -14.76 -7.72 -1.58
N LEU A 122 -15.70 -7.36 -0.75
CA LEU A 122 -15.75 -6.02 -0.19
C LEU A 122 -14.70 -5.91 0.91
N PRO A 123 -13.99 -4.77 1.07
CA PRO A 123 -13.10 -4.61 2.21
C PRO A 123 -13.89 -4.67 3.50
N GLY A 124 -13.44 -5.55 4.37
CA GLY A 124 -13.94 -5.67 5.73
C GLY A 124 -13.17 -4.77 6.68
N ASP A 125 -13.78 -4.46 7.80
CA ASP A 125 -13.08 -3.89 8.94
C ASP A 125 -12.39 -5.02 9.70
N MET A 126 -11.07 -4.90 9.94
CA MET A 126 -10.32 -5.89 10.71
C MET A 126 -10.77 -6.00 12.18
N GLU A 127 -11.51 -5.01 12.68
CA GLU A 127 -12.11 -5.03 14.01
C GLU A 127 -13.41 -5.81 14.07
N ASP A 128 -13.99 -6.15 12.93
CA ASP A 128 -15.25 -6.92 12.85
C ASP A 128 -14.99 -8.41 13.12
N LYS A 129 -14.68 -8.69 14.39
CA LYS A 129 -14.35 -10.02 14.89
C LYS A 129 -15.58 -10.91 14.83
N GLY A 130 -15.72 -11.69 13.77
CA GLY A 130 -16.73 -12.73 13.67
C GLY A 130 -17.53 -12.75 12.38
N ASN A 131 -17.44 -11.73 11.55
CA ASN A 131 -18.08 -11.75 10.25
C ASN A 131 -17.13 -12.29 9.19
N VAL A 132 -17.48 -13.43 8.63
CA VAL A 132 -16.77 -13.96 7.45
C VAL A 132 -17.22 -13.14 6.25
N ASN A 133 -16.26 -12.48 5.60
CA ASN A 133 -16.53 -11.70 4.41
C ASN A 133 -16.64 -12.63 3.20
N TYR A 134 -17.86 -12.91 2.76
CA TYR A 134 -18.12 -13.71 1.58
C TYR A 134 -18.08 -12.84 0.32
N PRO A 135 -17.61 -13.37 -0.82
CA PRO A 135 -17.64 -12.65 -2.07
C PRO A 135 -19.09 -12.43 -2.54
N THR A 136 -19.35 -11.25 -3.09
CA THR A 136 -20.67 -10.85 -3.61
C THR A 136 -20.57 -10.49 -5.09
N PRO A 137 -21.65 -10.56 -5.86
CA PRO A 137 -21.67 -10.10 -7.25
C PRO A 137 -21.64 -8.57 -7.36
N GLU A 138 -21.74 -7.89 -6.24
CA GLU A 138 -21.81 -6.44 -6.19
C GLU A 138 -20.41 -5.83 -6.34
N LYS A 139 -20.21 -5.07 -7.42
CA LYS A 139 -18.97 -4.32 -7.69
C LYS A 139 -19.09 -2.93 -7.09
N ARG A 140 -18.49 -2.71 -5.94
CA ARG A 140 -18.43 -1.39 -5.28
C ARG A 140 -17.05 -0.78 -5.42
N SER A 141 -16.99 0.44 -5.93
CA SER A 141 -15.80 1.28 -5.81
C SER A 141 -15.73 1.91 -4.42
N PHE A 142 -14.51 2.15 -3.96
CA PHE A 142 -14.30 2.86 -2.68
C PHE A 142 -14.46 4.35 -2.88
N SER A 143 -15.27 4.97 -2.00
CA SER A 143 -15.47 6.41 -2.02
C SER A 143 -14.27 7.17 -1.41
N LYS A 144 -14.18 8.45 -1.72
CA LYS A 144 -13.22 9.36 -1.08
C LYS A 144 -13.34 9.31 0.45
N GLU A 145 -14.56 9.29 0.97
CA GLU A 145 -14.85 9.25 2.41
C GLU A 145 -14.31 7.98 3.08
N PHE A 146 -14.28 6.86 2.37
CA PHE A 146 -13.67 5.63 2.87
C PHE A 146 -12.16 5.82 3.11
N TYR A 147 -11.44 6.40 2.15
CA TYR A 147 -10.00 6.67 2.30
C TYR A 147 -9.71 7.74 3.36
N MET A 148 -10.56 8.77 3.48
CA MET A 148 -10.47 9.76 4.54
C MET A 148 -10.58 9.13 5.93
N LYS A 149 -11.51 8.19 6.12
CA LYS A 149 -11.65 7.45 7.37
C LYS A 149 -10.42 6.60 7.68
N ILE A 150 -9.88 5.89 6.70
CA ILE A 150 -8.65 5.11 6.89
C ILE A 150 -7.50 6.03 7.29
N ARG A 151 -7.30 7.14 6.58
CA ARG A 151 -6.27 8.12 6.89
C ARG A 151 -6.40 8.64 8.32
N GLN A 152 -7.61 9.01 8.73
CA GLN A 152 -7.83 9.51 10.09
C GLN A 152 -7.52 8.45 11.15
N ARG A 153 -7.93 7.20 10.94
CA ARG A 153 -7.61 6.09 11.86
C ARG A 153 -6.11 5.85 11.96
N VAL A 154 -5.38 5.91 10.84
CA VAL A 154 -3.91 5.80 10.85
C VAL A 154 -3.31 6.91 11.71
N LEU A 155 -3.72 8.16 11.50
CA LEU A 155 -3.23 9.29 12.30
C LEU A 155 -3.56 9.17 13.78
N ASP A 156 -4.77 8.72 14.11
CA ASP A 156 -5.18 8.57 15.51
C ASP A 156 -4.39 7.47 16.22
N ASN A 157 -4.02 6.40 15.51
CA ASN A 157 -3.14 5.36 16.06
C ASN A 157 -1.69 5.85 16.18
N PHE A 158 -1.21 6.71 15.29
CA PHE A 158 0.16 7.24 15.35
C PHE A 158 0.38 8.23 16.49
N LYS A 159 -0.67 8.95 16.91
CA LYS A 159 -0.62 9.97 17.97
C LYS A 159 -0.15 9.47 19.35
N GLY A 160 0.06 8.26 19.57
CA GLY A 160 0.52 7.72 20.84
C GLY A 160 1.80 6.90 20.75
N MET A 161 2.36 6.81 19.54
CA MET A 161 3.55 6.03 19.28
C MET A 161 4.80 6.90 19.46
N ASP A 162 5.74 6.42 20.26
CA ASP A 162 7.11 6.94 20.23
C ASP A 162 7.90 6.13 19.19
N TRP A 163 8.32 6.80 18.12
CA TRP A 163 9.07 6.18 17.04
C TRP A 163 10.56 6.08 17.31
N ASN A 164 11.02 6.59 18.47
CA ASN A 164 12.43 6.64 18.89
C ASN A 164 12.78 5.61 19.94
N ASP A 165 11.80 4.91 20.51
CA ASP A 165 11.92 3.79 21.44
C ASP A 165 11.71 2.44 20.70
#